data_8130acd7c306c33c21ed07f99fe3c545
#
_entry.id   8130acd7c306c33c21ed07f99fe3c545
#
_cell.length_a   1.000
_cell.length_b   1.000
_cell.length_c   1.000
_cell.angle_alpha   90.00
_cell.angle_beta   90.00
_cell.angle_gamma   90.00
#
_symmetry.space_group_name_H-M   'P 1'
#
loop_
_entity.id
_entity.type
_entity.pdbx_description
1 polymer ?
#
loop_
_entity_poly.entity_id
_entity_poly.type
_entity_poly.pdbx_seq_one_letter_code
_entity_poly.pdbx_strand_id
1 'polypeptide(L)'
;SELNLLKYKDIENFLTQNKPDLVIHAAGVVGGIEANINNPVKFLVENIQMGINILSASRMKRVKNFINLSSSCMYPRNSEIPLSEDQILTGELEPTNEGYALAKISTT
;
A
#
# COMPACT_ATOMS: atom_id res chain seq x y z
N SER A 1 11.52 17.44 8.88
CA SER A 1 11.90 16.71 7.64
C SER A 1 10.78 15.75 7.32
N GLU A 2 10.32 15.75 6.08
CA GLU A 2 9.33 14.80 5.63
C GLU A 2 9.92 13.37 5.61
N LEU A 3 9.19 12.41 6.14
CA LEU A 3 9.57 11.00 6.15
C LEU A 3 9.44 10.41 4.73
N ASN A 4 10.54 9.95 4.14
CA ASN A 4 10.50 9.32 2.83
C ASN A 4 10.32 7.80 2.94
N LEU A 5 9.11 7.29 2.63
CA LEU A 5 8.77 5.86 2.73
C LEU A 5 9.45 4.98 1.68
N LEU A 6 10.02 5.56 0.61
CA LEU A 6 10.83 4.82 -0.36
C LEU A 6 12.23 4.49 0.19
N LYS A 7 12.64 5.13 1.28
CA LYS A 7 13.94 4.91 1.92
C LYS A 7 13.76 4.17 3.24
N TYR A 8 14.04 2.88 3.25
CA TYR A 8 13.93 2.03 4.45
C TYR A 8 14.63 2.65 5.67
N LYS A 9 15.84 3.19 5.48
CA LYS A 9 16.63 3.76 6.58
C LYS A 9 15.98 4.97 7.25
N ASP A 10 15.28 5.79 6.48
CA ASP A 10 14.54 6.94 7.02
C ASP A 10 13.41 6.46 7.94
N ILE A 11 12.68 5.42 7.52
CA ILE A 11 11.61 4.80 8.32
C ILE A 11 12.20 4.17 9.60
N GLU A 12 13.27 3.40 9.44
CA GLU A 12 13.95 2.75 10.58
C GLU A 12 14.37 3.76 11.63
N ASN A 13 14.99 4.86 11.20
CA ASN A 13 15.42 5.94 12.10
C ASN A 13 14.22 6.60 12.78
N PHE A 14 13.17 6.90 12.01
CA PHE A 14 11.94 7.51 12.54
C PHE A 14 11.29 6.63 13.62
N LEU A 15 11.12 5.33 13.35
CA LEU A 15 10.52 4.39 14.30
C LEU A 15 11.41 4.19 15.54
N THR A 16 12.74 4.23 15.36
CA THR A 16 13.68 4.11 16.49
C THR A 16 13.59 5.33 17.43
N GLN A 17 13.42 6.52 16.89
CA GLN A 17 13.33 7.75 17.66
C GLN A 17 11.97 7.91 18.36
N ASN A 18 10.89 7.59 17.65
CA ASN A 18 9.53 7.86 18.12
C ASN A 18 8.88 6.70 18.87
N LYS A 19 9.32 5.45 18.64
CA LYS A 19 8.82 4.22 19.27
C LYS A 19 7.28 4.14 19.34
N PRO A 20 6.57 4.26 18.22
CA PRO A 20 5.10 4.25 18.24
C PRO A 20 4.56 2.88 18.65
N ASP A 21 3.44 2.85 19.37
CA ASP A 21 2.69 1.63 19.66
C ASP A 21 1.77 1.22 18.51
N LEU A 22 1.40 2.16 17.66
CA LEU A 22 0.55 1.97 16.48
C LEU A 22 1.12 2.70 15.27
N VAL A 23 1.18 2.02 14.14
CA VAL A 23 1.45 2.60 12.82
C VAL A 23 0.20 2.48 11.95
N ILE A 24 -0.25 3.58 11.37
CA ILE A 24 -1.31 3.61 10.37
C ILE A 24 -0.69 3.97 9.02
N HIS A 25 -0.62 3.00 8.12
CA HIS A 25 -0.10 3.20 6.76
C HIS A 25 -1.22 3.65 5.82
N ALA A 26 -1.34 4.96 5.66
CA ALA A 26 -2.30 5.60 4.75
C ALA A 26 -1.64 6.22 3.51
N ALA A 27 -0.31 6.11 3.41
CA ALA A 27 0.43 6.70 2.30
C ALA A 27 0.30 5.88 1.01
N GLY A 28 0.41 6.58 -0.11
CA GLY A 28 0.45 5.98 -1.44
C GLY A 28 0.79 7.02 -2.49
N VAL A 29 1.47 6.58 -3.54
CA VAL A 29 1.55 7.35 -4.79
C VAL A 29 0.22 7.15 -5.50
N VAL A 30 -0.58 8.21 -5.57
CA VAL A 30 -1.91 8.18 -6.15
C VAL A 30 -2.00 9.18 -7.31
N GLY A 31 -2.92 8.92 -8.23
CA GLY A 31 -3.19 9.80 -9.38
C GLY A 31 -4.52 9.44 -10.03
N GLY A 32 -4.97 10.30 -10.93
CA GLY A 32 -6.15 10.02 -11.74
C GLY A 32 -5.93 8.88 -12.74
N ILE A 33 -6.98 8.51 -13.47
CA ILE A 33 -6.99 7.41 -14.45
C ILE A 33 -5.86 7.60 -15.48
N GLU A 34 -5.72 8.79 -16.05
CA GLU A 34 -4.70 9.09 -17.06
C GLU A 34 -3.27 8.89 -16.53
N ALA A 35 -3.00 9.31 -15.29
CA ALA A 35 -1.70 9.12 -14.67
C ALA A 35 -1.37 7.64 -14.46
N ASN A 36 -2.34 6.82 -14.04
CA ASN A 36 -2.18 5.38 -13.88
C ASN A 36 -1.94 4.67 -15.21
N ILE A 37 -2.69 5.01 -16.26
CA ILE A 37 -2.51 4.44 -17.60
C ILE A 37 -1.12 4.76 -18.15
N ASN A 38 -0.65 6.00 -17.97
CA ASN A 38 0.63 6.45 -18.53
C ASN A 38 1.85 5.96 -17.72
N ASN A 39 1.67 5.59 -16.45
CA ASN A 39 2.77 5.21 -15.56
C ASN A 39 2.45 3.98 -14.69
N PRO A 40 1.95 2.86 -15.24
CA PRO A 40 1.49 1.71 -14.45
C PRO A 40 2.62 1.10 -13.61
N VAL A 41 3.82 1.01 -14.15
CA VAL A 41 5.00 0.47 -13.44
C VAL A 41 5.38 1.34 -12.25
N LYS A 42 5.34 2.67 -12.38
CA LYS A 42 5.62 3.58 -11.27
C LYS A 42 4.63 3.39 -10.13
N PHE A 43 3.34 3.36 -10.42
CA PHE A 43 2.30 3.16 -9.40
C PHE A 43 2.40 1.80 -8.72
N LEU A 44 2.76 0.76 -9.47
CA LEU A 44 3.02 -0.56 -8.90
C LEU A 44 4.25 -0.54 -7.98
N VAL A 45 5.41 -0.18 -8.52
CA VAL A 45 6.71 -0.33 -7.83
C VAL A 45 6.83 0.57 -6.61
N GLU A 46 6.49 1.86 -6.73
CA GLU A 46 6.64 2.80 -5.61
C GLU A 46 5.67 2.46 -4.46
N ASN A 47 4.44 2.05 -4.75
CA ASN A 47 3.49 1.66 -3.70
C ASN A 47 3.88 0.35 -3.02
N ILE A 48 4.34 -0.67 -3.76
CA ILE A 48 4.89 -1.90 -3.18
C ILE A 48 6.09 -1.57 -2.28
N GLN A 49 7.03 -0.77 -2.79
CA GLN A 49 8.24 -0.44 -2.05
C GLN A 49 7.94 0.28 -0.73
N MET A 50 7.03 1.25 -0.75
CA MET A 50 6.60 1.93 0.49
C MET A 50 5.96 0.96 1.48
N GLY A 51 5.05 0.11 1.01
CA GLY A 51 4.37 -0.88 1.84
C GLY A 51 5.35 -1.87 2.46
N ILE A 52 6.24 -2.47 1.67
CA ILE A 52 7.26 -3.41 2.15
C ILE A 52 8.20 -2.73 3.16
N ASN A 53 8.65 -1.52 2.87
CA ASN A 53 9.56 -0.80 3.75
C ASN A 53 8.93 -0.54 5.13
N ILE A 54 7.70 -0.02 5.17
CA ILE A 54 7.05 0.32 6.43
C ILE A 54 6.64 -0.92 7.23
N LEU A 55 6.17 -1.99 6.57
CA LEU A 55 5.86 -3.27 7.20
C LEU A 55 7.11 -3.90 7.81
N SER A 56 8.19 -3.99 7.03
CA SER A 56 9.45 -4.58 7.47
C SER A 56 10.08 -3.81 8.63
N ALA A 57 10.11 -2.49 8.53
CA ALA A 57 10.65 -1.63 9.60
C ALA A 57 9.80 -1.72 10.87
N SER A 58 8.47 -1.72 10.75
CA SER A 58 7.55 -1.85 11.88
C SER A 58 7.75 -3.19 12.60
N ARG A 59 7.88 -4.29 11.85
CA ARG A 59 8.18 -5.62 12.40
C ARG A 59 9.53 -5.63 13.13
N MET A 60 10.59 -5.11 12.51
CA MET A 60 11.92 -5.07 13.09
C MET A 60 12.00 -4.23 14.36
N LYS A 61 11.24 -3.15 14.44
CA LYS A 61 11.14 -2.27 15.62
C LYS A 61 10.08 -2.73 16.63
N ARG A 62 9.42 -3.88 16.37
CA ARG A 62 8.42 -4.49 17.27
C ARG A 62 7.25 -3.55 17.57
N VAL A 63 6.79 -2.80 16.54
CA VAL A 63 5.54 -2.03 16.64
C VAL A 63 4.40 -2.98 16.98
N LYS A 64 3.61 -2.66 18.01
CA LYS A 64 2.59 -3.58 18.54
C LYS A 64 1.40 -3.73 17.60
N ASN A 65 0.99 -2.62 16.97
CA ASN A 65 -0.21 -2.58 16.16
C ASN A 65 0.11 -1.91 14.81
N PHE A 66 -0.38 -2.50 13.73
CA PHE A 66 -0.21 -1.97 12.38
C PHE A 66 -1.56 -2.01 11.65
N ILE A 67 -1.97 -0.87 11.10
CA ILE A 67 -3.16 -0.75 10.26
C ILE A 67 -2.71 -0.34 8.86
N ASN A 68 -3.00 -1.19 7.88
CA ASN A 68 -2.78 -0.87 6.47
C ASN A 68 -4.10 -0.44 5.83
N LEU A 69 -4.18 0.79 5.33
CA LEU A 69 -5.36 1.25 4.61
C LEU A 69 -5.34 0.71 3.19
N SER A 70 -6.30 -0.14 2.92
CA SER A 70 -6.55 -0.74 1.61
C SER A 70 -7.21 0.24 0.63
N SER A 71 -7.76 -0.28 -0.45
CA SER A 71 -8.51 0.48 -1.45
C SER A 71 -9.57 -0.41 -2.10
N SER A 72 -10.69 0.17 -2.49
CA SER A 72 -11.74 -0.54 -3.24
C SER A 72 -11.26 -1.10 -4.58
N CYS A 73 -10.20 -0.54 -5.17
CA CYS A 73 -9.63 -1.07 -6.42
C CYS A 73 -8.93 -2.43 -6.27
N MET A 74 -8.75 -2.95 -5.05
CA MET A 74 -8.25 -4.31 -4.81
C MET A 74 -9.25 -5.40 -5.19
N TYR A 75 -10.52 -5.05 -5.30
CA TYR A 75 -11.59 -5.98 -5.65
C TYR A 75 -11.73 -6.09 -7.16
N PRO A 76 -12.15 -7.26 -7.68
CA PRO A 76 -12.45 -7.43 -9.10
C PRO A 76 -13.47 -6.39 -9.58
N ARG A 77 -13.31 -5.93 -10.83
CA ARG A 77 -14.21 -4.92 -11.42
C ARG A 77 -15.70 -5.32 -11.44
N ASN A 78 -15.97 -6.62 -11.41
CA ASN A 78 -17.33 -7.18 -11.44
C ASN A 78 -17.75 -7.80 -10.10
N SER A 79 -17.14 -7.36 -8.98
CA SER A 79 -17.50 -7.86 -7.65
C SER A 79 -18.93 -7.51 -7.28
N GLU A 80 -19.58 -8.43 -6.58
CA GLU A 80 -20.91 -8.20 -6.00
C GLU A 80 -20.83 -7.22 -4.82
N ILE A 81 -21.89 -6.44 -4.63
CA ILE A 81 -22.01 -5.48 -3.53
C ILE A 81 -23.00 -6.05 -2.50
N PRO A 82 -22.67 -6.03 -1.20
CA PRO A 82 -21.49 -5.40 -0.56
C PRO A 82 -20.19 -6.18 -0.80
N LEU A 83 -19.08 -5.44 -0.91
CA LEU A 83 -17.76 -6.04 -1.06
C LEU A 83 -17.37 -6.81 0.21
N SER A 84 -16.79 -8.00 0.04
CA SER A 84 -16.25 -8.79 1.14
C SER A 84 -14.81 -9.26 0.81
N GLU A 85 -14.00 -9.48 1.84
CA GLU A 85 -12.55 -9.72 1.70
C GLU A 85 -12.21 -10.98 0.90
N ASP A 86 -13.09 -11.98 0.90
CA ASP A 86 -12.95 -13.22 0.14
C ASP A 86 -13.09 -13.03 -1.39
N GLN A 87 -13.58 -11.88 -1.84
CA GLN A 87 -13.65 -11.53 -3.25
C GLN A 87 -12.30 -11.04 -3.81
N ILE A 88 -11.32 -10.72 -2.97
CA ILE A 88 -9.99 -10.28 -3.41
C ILE A 88 -9.30 -11.45 -4.15
N LEU A 89 -8.70 -11.16 -5.31
CA LEU A 89 -8.04 -12.14 -6.19
C LEU A 89 -8.97 -13.17 -6.84
N THR A 90 -10.29 -12.98 -6.85
CA THR A 90 -11.23 -13.90 -7.49
C THR A 90 -11.55 -13.57 -8.95
N GLY A 91 -11.08 -12.45 -9.46
CA GLY A 91 -11.35 -12.02 -10.84
C GLY A 91 -10.43 -10.90 -11.31
N GLU A 92 -10.71 -10.38 -12.51
CA GLU A 92 -9.91 -9.33 -13.15
C GLU A 92 -10.08 -7.99 -12.44
N LEU A 93 -8.96 -7.33 -12.20
CA LEU A 93 -8.92 -5.96 -11.67
C LEU A 93 -9.34 -4.95 -12.74
N GLU A 94 -9.61 -3.71 -12.32
CA GLU A 94 -9.87 -2.60 -13.25
C GLU A 94 -8.57 -2.24 -13.99
N PRO A 95 -8.51 -2.39 -15.33
CA PRO A 95 -7.26 -2.23 -16.10
C PRO A 95 -6.61 -0.86 -15.95
N THR A 96 -7.42 0.19 -15.74
CA THR A 96 -6.92 1.57 -15.67
C THR A 96 -6.09 1.87 -14.43
N ASN A 97 -6.18 1.04 -13.38
CA ASN A 97 -5.43 1.21 -12.13
C ASN A 97 -4.86 -0.12 -11.58
N GLU A 98 -4.72 -1.14 -12.42
CA GLU A 98 -4.29 -2.48 -12.03
C GLU A 98 -2.95 -2.47 -11.27
N GLY A 99 -1.96 -1.68 -11.72
CA GLY A 99 -0.67 -1.57 -11.04
C GLY A 99 -0.79 -1.09 -9.60
N TYR A 100 -1.61 -0.07 -9.34
CA TYR A 100 -1.91 0.40 -7.99
C TYR A 100 -2.66 -0.64 -7.16
N ALA A 101 -3.66 -1.28 -7.76
CA ALA A 101 -4.45 -2.33 -7.11
C ALA A 101 -3.59 -3.52 -6.67
N LEU A 102 -2.70 -4.02 -7.55
CA LEU A 102 -1.76 -5.09 -7.24
C LEU A 102 -0.80 -4.70 -6.11
N ALA A 103 -0.32 -3.46 -6.09
CA ALA A 103 0.52 -2.96 -5.01
C ALA A 103 -0.21 -3.00 -3.66
N LYS A 104 -1.47 -2.58 -3.63
CA LYS A 104 -2.31 -2.62 -2.42
C LYS A 104 -2.57 -4.05 -1.95
N ILE A 105 -2.92 -4.96 -2.86
CA ILE A 105 -3.09 -6.39 -2.55
C ILE A 105 -1.80 -6.98 -1.96
N SER A 106 -0.64 -6.66 -2.55
CA SER A 106 0.66 -7.21 -2.13
C SER A 106 1.10 -6.75 -0.74
N THR A 107 0.49 -5.71 -0.19
CA THR A 107 0.83 -5.14 1.13
C THR A 107 -0.27 -5.34 2.17
N THR A 108 -1.31 -6.10 1.84
CA THR A 108 -2.40 -6.49 2.73
C THR A 108 -2.21 -7.90 3.25
#